data_8d560ca7f6864803e5f940595dc9d905
#
_entry.id   8d560ca7f6864803e5f940595dc9d905
#
_cell.length_a   1.000
_cell.length_b   1.000
_cell.length_c   1.000
_cell.angle_alpha   90.00
_cell.angle_beta   90.00
_cell.angle_gamma   90.00
#
_symmetry.space_group_name_H-M   'P 1'
#
loop_
_entity.id
_entity.type
_entity.pdbx_description
1 polymer ?
#
loop_
_entity_poly.entity_id
_entity_poly.type
_entity_poly.pdbx_seq_one_letter_code
_entity_poly.pdbx_strand_id
1 'polypeptide(L)'
;EMDAASNRGIDEIRNLRESVQYAPSAGKYKIYIIDEAHMLTKEAFNALLKTLEEPPDHVVFILATTELYKMPKTIVSRTQRYDFRRLTIEDIYSQMKYILEEEKINFDNESLHKIAEKSDGSMRDALNILDQMICICDNNIEINAVMTSLGIVDEQNFYNILLLVGKRKSGDMFNIFNEIISSGVSIDNFIEGLAKFINTFILANAINNKKYKNFKNNYNFTE
;
A
#
# COMPACT_ATOMS: atom_id res chain seq x y z
N GLU A 1 -19.81 9.91 -8.61
CA GLU A 1 -18.95 9.31 -7.59
C GLU A 1 -19.21 9.98 -6.24
N MET A 2 -19.28 9.18 -5.17
CA MET A 2 -19.57 9.64 -3.82
C MET A 2 -18.67 8.87 -2.85
N ASP A 3 -17.97 9.59 -1.99
CA ASP A 3 -17.22 9.01 -0.87
C ASP A 3 -18.16 8.87 0.35
N ALA A 4 -18.41 7.63 0.79
CA ALA A 4 -19.26 7.35 1.94
C ALA A 4 -18.59 7.73 3.28
N ALA A 5 -17.28 7.94 3.34
CA ALA A 5 -16.63 8.41 4.55
C ALA A 5 -17.05 9.86 4.88
N SER A 6 -17.22 10.69 3.85
CA SER A 6 -17.66 12.08 3.96
C SER A 6 -19.20 12.24 3.90
N ASN A 7 -19.91 11.33 3.22
CA ASN A 7 -21.34 11.41 2.92
C ASN A 7 -22.08 10.16 3.43
N ARG A 8 -22.09 9.95 4.76
CA ARG A 8 -22.60 8.73 5.41
C ARG A 8 -24.11 8.70 5.59
N GLY A 9 -24.77 9.87 5.42
CA GLY A 9 -26.14 10.10 5.86
C GLY A 9 -27.21 9.49 4.95
N ILE A 10 -28.42 9.39 5.49
CA ILE A 10 -29.60 8.92 4.77
C ILE A 10 -30.03 9.93 3.70
N ASP A 11 -29.79 11.24 3.91
CA ASP A 11 -30.28 12.28 3.02
C ASP A 11 -29.50 12.30 1.70
N GLU A 12 -28.19 12.03 1.72
CA GLU A 12 -27.40 11.86 0.51
C GLU A 12 -27.88 10.67 -0.31
N ILE A 13 -28.20 9.55 0.33
CA ILE A 13 -28.73 8.36 -0.34
C ILE A 13 -30.15 8.62 -0.85
N ARG A 14 -30.98 9.43 -0.18
CA ARG A 14 -32.30 9.84 -0.69
C ARG A 14 -32.17 10.67 -1.96
N ASN A 15 -31.28 11.66 -1.97
CA ASN A 15 -31.02 12.51 -3.13
C ASN A 15 -30.50 11.65 -4.31
N LEU A 16 -29.58 10.70 -4.02
CA LEU A 16 -29.10 9.75 -5.01
C LEU A 16 -30.26 8.93 -5.57
N ARG A 17 -31.13 8.38 -4.73
CA ARG A 17 -32.27 7.56 -5.14
C ARG A 17 -33.30 8.34 -5.99
N GLU A 18 -33.53 9.61 -5.68
CA GLU A 18 -34.36 10.47 -6.53
C GLU A 18 -33.73 10.67 -7.90
N SER A 19 -32.41 10.89 -7.95
CA SER A 19 -31.69 11.09 -9.20
C SER A 19 -31.64 9.84 -10.08
N VAL A 20 -31.73 8.64 -9.48
CA VAL A 20 -31.76 7.33 -10.20
C VAL A 20 -32.95 7.19 -11.13
N GLN A 21 -34.08 7.83 -10.81
CA GLN A 21 -35.31 7.73 -11.60
C GLN A 21 -35.21 8.44 -12.95
N TYR A 22 -34.28 9.39 -13.09
CA TYR A 22 -34.11 10.13 -14.34
C TYR A 22 -33.15 9.42 -15.29
N ALA A 23 -33.48 9.41 -16.57
CA ALA A 23 -32.59 8.90 -17.61
C ALA A 23 -31.25 9.67 -17.64
N PRO A 24 -30.15 9.02 -18.10
CA PRO A 24 -28.86 9.71 -18.25
C PRO A 24 -28.98 10.84 -19.27
N SER A 25 -28.31 11.97 -18.98
CA SER A 25 -28.25 13.12 -19.90
C SER A 25 -27.32 12.86 -21.10
N ALA A 26 -26.39 11.92 -20.97
CA ALA A 26 -25.48 11.48 -22.03
C ALA A 26 -25.13 10.01 -21.82
N GLY A 27 -24.92 9.28 -22.91
CA GLY A 27 -24.54 7.85 -22.84
C GLY A 27 -25.74 6.92 -22.57
N LYS A 28 -25.42 5.63 -22.40
CA LYS A 28 -26.43 4.57 -22.23
C LYS A 28 -26.74 4.29 -20.75
N TYR A 29 -25.75 4.47 -19.88
CA TYR A 29 -25.87 4.13 -18.46
C TYR A 29 -25.54 5.32 -17.57
N LYS A 30 -26.19 5.35 -16.40
CA LYS A 30 -25.90 6.23 -15.28
C LYS A 30 -25.20 5.40 -14.21
N ILE A 31 -23.93 5.69 -13.97
CA ILE A 31 -23.07 4.90 -13.08
C ILE A 31 -22.90 5.65 -11.76
N TYR A 32 -23.24 5.00 -10.66
CA TYR A 32 -23.05 5.49 -9.31
C TYR A 32 -21.94 4.70 -8.63
N ILE A 33 -20.83 5.37 -8.31
CA ILE A 33 -19.71 4.80 -7.58
C ILE A 33 -19.79 5.30 -6.14
N ILE A 34 -19.90 4.37 -5.20
CA ILE A 34 -19.90 4.67 -3.76
C ILE A 34 -18.60 4.07 -3.18
N ASP A 35 -17.65 4.95 -2.92
CA ASP A 35 -16.37 4.54 -2.32
C ASP A 35 -16.52 4.44 -0.80
N GLU A 36 -15.71 3.54 -0.18
CA GLU A 36 -15.77 3.18 1.23
C GLU A 36 -17.21 2.90 1.73
N ALA A 37 -17.97 2.18 0.91
CA ALA A 37 -19.39 1.94 1.12
C ALA A 37 -19.73 1.40 2.52
N HIS A 38 -18.80 0.68 3.20
CA HIS A 38 -18.98 0.19 4.57
C HIS A 38 -19.17 1.30 5.61
N MET A 39 -18.85 2.56 5.26
CA MET A 39 -19.02 3.72 6.14
C MET A 39 -20.44 4.27 6.16
N LEU A 40 -21.32 3.84 5.25
CA LEU A 40 -22.73 4.24 5.25
C LEU A 40 -23.44 3.82 6.52
N THR A 41 -24.38 4.65 6.98
CA THR A 41 -25.24 4.29 8.13
C THR A 41 -26.20 3.15 7.77
N LYS A 42 -26.73 2.46 8.79
CA LYS A 42 -27.73 1.39 8.57
C LYS A 42 -28.98 1.91 7.85
N GLU A 43 -29.39 3.13 8.17
CA GLU A 43 -30.54 3.80 7.57
C GLU A 43 -30.28 4.12 6.10
N ALA A 44 -29.06 4.56 5.75
CA ALA A 44 -28.60 4.81 4.38
C ALA A 44 -28.61 3.49 3.57
N PHE A 45 -28.06 2.40 4.11
CA PHE A 45 -28.13 1.09 3.47
C PHE A 45 -29.58 0.64 3.23
N ASN A 46 -30.45 0.78 4.23
CA ASN A 46 -31.86 0.41 4.09
C ASN A 46 -32.58 1.23 3.01
N ALA A 47 -32.24 2.52 2.89
CA ALA A 47 -32.79 3.37 1.82
C ALA A 47 -32.34 2.93 0.42
N LEU A 48 -31.13 2.35 0.31
CA LEU A 48 -30.57 1.88 -0.96
C LEU A 48 -31.11 0.51 -1.39
N LEU A 49 -31.52 -0.35 -0.42
CA LEU A 49 -31.95 -1.73 -0.70
C LEU A 49 -32.99 -1.84 -1.80
N LYS A 50 -34.04 -1.02 -1.75
CA LYS A 50 -35.15 -1.08 -2.72
C LYS A 50 -34.64 -0.81 -4.16
N THR A 51 -33.71 0.12 -4.30
CA THR A 51 -33.14 0.48 -5.61
C THR A 51 -32.15 -0.58 -6.11
N LEU A 52 -31.46 -1.28 -5.19
CA LEU A 52 -30.58 -2.40 -5.55
C LEU A 52 -31.35 -3.69 -5.88
N GLU A 53 -32.59 -3.85 -5.37
CA GLU A 53 -33.45 -4.98 -5.69
C GLU A 53 -34.04 -4.85 -7.11
N GLU A 54 -34.46 -3.66 -7.48
CA GLU A 54 -35.09 -3.37 -8.76
C GLU A 54 -34.47 -2.09 -9.38
N PRO A 55 -33.19 -2.16 -9.80
CA PRO A 55 -32.55 -0.99 -10.41
C PRO A 55 -33.15 -0.73 -11.80
N PRO A 56 -33.36 0.54 -12.21
CA PRO A 56 -33.71 0.86 -13.60
C PRO A 56 -32.63 0.35 -14.56
N ASP A 57 -33.05 -0.08 -15.77
CA ASP A 57 -32.18 -0.68 -16.80
C ASP A 57 -30.97 0.19 -17.18
N HIS A 58 -31.10 1.48 -17.00
CA HIS A 58 -30.05 2.47 -17.31
C HIS A 58 -29.11 2.78 -16.13
N VAL A 59 -29.24 2.10 -14.98
CA VAL A 59 -28.49 2.40 -13.75
C VAL A 59 -27.56 1.27 -13.37
N VAL A 60 -26.32 1.62 -13.05
CA VAL A 60 -25.32 0.69 -12.51
C VAL A 60 -24.77 1.25 -11.21
N PHE A 61 -24.77 0.43 -10.15
CA PHE A 61 -24.12 0.74 -8.89
C PHE A 61 -22.79 0.00 -8.76
N ILE A 62 -21.74 0.72 -8.36
CA ILE A 62 -20.44 0.18 -8.00
C ILE A 62 -20.19 0.56 -6.54
N LEU A 63 -20.11 -0.44 -5.67
CA LEU A 63 -19.82 -0.26 -4.25
C LEU A 63 -18.38 -0.71 -4.00
N ALA A 64 -17.49 0.22 -3.68
CA ALA A 64 -16.11 -0.10 -3.31
C ALA A 64 -15.98 -0.14 -1.78
N THR A 65 -15.22 -1.09 -1.27
CA THR A 65 -14.98 -1.21 0.17
C THR A 65 -13.68 -1.95 0.46
N THR A 66 -12.95 -1.49 1.46
CA THR A 66 -11.79 -2.19 2.03
C THR A 66 -12.20 -3.20 3.10
N GLU A 67 -13.43 -3.11 3.65
CA GLU A 67 -13.90 -3.89 4.78
C GLU A 67 -15.23 -4.60 4.49
N LEU A 68 -15.19 -5.61 3.62
CA LEU A 68 -16.38 -6.35 3.20
C LEU A 68 -17.17 -6.92 4.39
N TYR A 69 -16.51 -7.32 5.48
CA TYR A 69 -17.18 -7.90 6.66
C TYR A 69 -18.08 -6.90 7.41
N LYS A 70 -17.90 -5.58 7.20
CA LYS A 70 -18.78 -4.54 7.73
C LYS A 70 -20.00 -4.27 6.84
N MET A 71 -20.02 -4.78 5.61
CA MET A 71 -21.16 -4.62 4.72
C MET A 71 -22.34 -5.48 5.16
N PRO A 72 -23.58 -4.95 5.13
CA PRO A 72 -24.76 -5.75 5.42
C PRO A 72 -24.91 -6.92 4.44
N LYS A 73 -25.19 -8.11 4.96
CA LYS A 73 -25.39 -9.31 4.12
C LYS A 73 -26.50 -9.13 3.07
N THR A 74 -27.51 -8.32 3.38
CA THR A 74 -28.59 -7.97 2.47
C THR A 74 -28.14 -7.19 1.24
N ILE A 75 -27.08 -6.38 1.36
CA ILE A 75 -26.45 -5.66 0.23
C ILE A 75 -25.59 -6.64 -0.54
N VAL A 76 -24.71 -7.37 0.13
CA VAL A 76 -23.77 -8.32 -0.50
C VAL A 76 -24.52 -9.39 -1.33
N SER A 77 -25.69 -9.85 -0.87
CA SER A 77 -26.49 -10.86 -1.60
C SER A 77 -27.15 -10.34 -2.89
N ARG A 78 -27.19 -9.03 -3.10
CA ARG A 78 -27.78 -8.36 -4.28
C ARG A 78 -26.74 -7.73 -5.21
N THR A 79 -25.47 -7.93 -4.90
CA THR A 79 -24.36 -7.37 -5.68
C THR A 79 -23.47 -8.49 -6.20
N GLN A 80 -22.88 -8.28 -7.35
CA GLN A 80 -21.80 -9.15 -7.86
C GLN A 80 -20.50 -8.71 -7.23
N ARG A 81 -19.75 -9.68 -6.65
CA ARG A 81 -18.50 -9.42 -5.95
C ARG A 81 -17.32 -9.58 -6.88
N TYR A 82 -16.39 -8.60 -6.80
CA TYR A 82 -15.09 -8.61 -7.44
C TYR A 82 -14.01 -8.33 -6.40
N ASP A 83 -13.08 -9.27 -6.21
CA ASP A 83 -11.99 -9.13 -5.25
C ASP A 83 -10.73 -8.64 -5.97
N PHE A 84 -10.22 -7.50 -5.53
CA PHE A 84 -8.95 -6.93 -5.97
C PHE A 84 -7.86 -7.31 -4.96
N ARG A 85 -6.75 -7.86 -5.46
CA ARG A 85 -5.59 -8.22 -4.64
C ARG A 85 -4.58 -7.09 -4.65
N ARG A 86 -3.70 -7.09 -3.65
CA ARG A 86 -2.49 -6.26 -3.69
C ARG A 86 -1.66 -6.61 -4.90
N LEU A 87 -1.05 -5.59 -5.51
CA LEU A 87 -0.14 -5.78 -6.63
C LEU A 87 1.15 -6.45 -6.16
N THR A 88 1.80 -7.18 -7.08
CA THR A 88 3.14 -7.72 -6.81
C THR A 88 4.19 -6.61 -6.93
N ILE A 89 5.36 -6.83 -6.33
CA ILE A 89 6.50 -5.91 -6.46
C ILE A 89 6.86 -5.73 -7.94
N GLU A 90 6.82 -6.80 -8.71
CA GLU A 90 7.13 -6.81 -10.14
C GLU A 90 6.13 -6.00 -10.97
N ASP A 91 4.83 -6.07 -10.65
CA ASP A 91 3.80 -5.28 -11.32
C ASP A 91 4.00 -3.79 -11.06
N ILE A 92 4.25 -3.42 -9.79
CA ILE A 92 4.50 -2.03 -9.40
C ILE A 92 5.80 -1.52 -10.03
N TYR A 93 6.88 -2.29 -9.95
CA TYR A 93 8.16 -1.97 -10.59
C TYR A 93 7.99 -1.70 -12.08
N SER A 94 7.31 -2.62 -12.79
CA SER A 94 7.11 -2.52 -14.24
C SER A 94 6.33 -1.27 -14.62
N GLN A 95 5.30 -0.91 -13.85
CA GLN A 95 4.50 0.29 -14.09
C GLN A 95 5.29 1.57 -13.82
N MET A 96 6.04 1.64 -12.72
CA MET A 96 6.90 2.80 -12.43
C MET A 96 7.98 2.97 -13.48
N LYS A 97 8.63 1.87 -13.90
CA LYS A 97 9.62 1.87 -14.96
C LYS A 97 9.05 2.43 -16.26
N TYR A 98 7.88 1.95 -16.68
CA TYR A 98 7.19 2.44 -17.88
C TYR A 98 6.96 3.96 -17.80
N ILE A 99 6.48 4.47 -16.67
CA ILE A 99 6.21 5.90 -16.48
C ILE A 99 7.52 6.72 -16.59
N LEU A 100 8.60 6.30 -15.93
CA LEU A 100 9.87 7.01 -15.95
C LEU A 100 10.53 7.01 -17.33
N GLU A 101 10.38 5.91 -18.08
CA GLU A 101 10.86 5.83 -19.47
C GLU A 101 10.09 6.80 -20.39
N GLU A 102 8.77 6.91 -20.25
CA GLU A 102 7.94 7.87 -21.00
C GLU A 102 8.26 9.33 -20.63
N GLU A 103 8.48 9.61 -19.35
CA GLU A 103 8.85 10.94 -18.85
C GLU A 103 10.35 11.27 -19.04
N LYS A 104 11.16 10.32 -19.53
CA LYS A 104 12.61 10.45 -19.77
C LYS A 104 13.40 10.81 -18.51
N ILE A 105 13.03 10.22 -17.39
CA ILE A 105 13.67 10.37 -16.09
C ILE A 105 14.66 9.22 -15.89
N ASN A 106 15.89 9.54 -15.47
CA ASN A 106 16.89 8.53 -15.16
C ASN A 106 16.63 7.87 -13.81
N PHE A 107 16.87 6.57 -13.72
CA PHE A 107 16.71 5.81 -12.49
C PHE A 107 17.64 4.60 -12.45
N ASP A 108 17.96 4.14 -11.26
CA ASP A 108 18.51 2.80 -11.10
C ASP A 108 17.41 1.78 -10.74
N ASN A 109 17.63 0.51 -11.11
CA ASN A 109 16.64 -0.54 -10.92
C ASN A 109 16.41 -0.86 -9.44
N GLU A 110 17.44 -0.72 -8.60
CA GLU A 110 17.37 -1.01 -7.17
C GLU A 110 16.48 0.00 -6.46
N SER A 111 16.56 1.28 -6.82
CA SER A 111 15.67 2.33 -6.34
C SER A 111 14.20 1.99 -6.55
N LEU A 112 13.83 1.57 -7.76
CA LEU A 112 12.45 1.23 -8.07
C LEU A 112 11.98 0.00 -7.29
N HIS A 113 12.84 -1.01 -7.10
CA HIS A 113 12.51 -2.17 -6.28
C HIS A 113 12.26 -1.77 -4.82
N LYS A 114 13.06 -0.86 -4.26
CA LYS A 114 12.86 -0.36 -2.89
C LYS A 114 11.57 0.43 -2.73
N ILE A 115 11.21 1.26 -3.71
CA ILE A 115 9.92 1.96 -3.72
C ILE A 115 8.77 0.96 -3.80
N ALA A 116 8.85 -0.05 -4.69
CA ALA A 116 7.83 -1.08 -4.83
C ALA A 116 7.67 -1.93 -3.56
N GLU A 117 8.77 -2.26 -2.87
CA GLU A 117 8.73 -2.95 -1.57
C GLU A 117 8.03 -2.10 -0.49
N LYS A 118 8.34 -0.79 -0.42
CA LYS A 118 7.78 0.11 0.59
C LYS A 118 6.31 0.41 0.37
N SER A 119 5.82 0.35 -0.87
CA SER A 119 4.42 0.62 -1.22
C SER A 119 3.43 -0.49 -0.82
N ASP A 120 3.91 -1.63 -0.34
CA ASP A 120 3.12 -2.75 0.20
C ASP A 120 1.94 -3.18 -0.69
N GLY A 121 2.18 -3.22 -2.01
CA GLY A 121 1.19 -3.63 -3.01
C GLY A 121 0.17 -2.55 -3.40
N SER A 122 0.38 -1.30 -2.98
CA SER A 122 -0.42 -0.14 -3.35
C SER A 122 0.25 0.66 -4.47
N MET A 123 -0.36 0.70 -5.65
CA MET A 123 0.13 1.53 -6.76
C MET A 123 0.04 3.02 -6.42
N ARG A 124 -1.00 3.46 -5.71
CA ARG A 124 -1.16 4.85 -5.28
C ARG A 124 0.02 5.30 -4.43
N ASP A 125 0.42 4.49 -3.44
CA ASP A 125 1.53 4.82 -2.57
C ASP A 125 2.86 4.78 -3.31
N ALA A 126 3.05 3.81 -4.21
CA ALA A 126 4.22 3.74 -5.07
C ALA A 126 4.39 4.99 -5.93
N LEU A 127 3.31 5.47 -6.57
CA LEU A 127 3.33 6.66 -7.40
C LEU A 127 3.54 7.93 -6.58
N ASN A 128 2.94 8.04 -5.39
CA ASN A 128 3.19 9.16 -4.48
C ASN A 128 4.66 9.24 -4.05
N ILE A 129 5.26 8.08 -3.71
CA ILE A 129 6.70 8.02 -3.41
C ILE A 129 7.53 8.39 -4.64
N LEU A 130 7.16 7.88 -5.81
CA LEU A 130 7.87 8.16 -7.06
C LEU A 130 7.87 9.65 -7.38
N ASP A 131 6.73 10.32 -7.32
CA ASP A 131 6.60 11.77 -7.52
C ASP A 131 7.49 12.56 -6.55
N GLN A 132 7.50 12.15 -5.27
CA GLN A 132 8.38 12.75 -4.27
C GLN A 132 9.85 12.58 -4.65
N MET A 133 10.25 11.39 -5.12
CA MET A 133 11.63 11.12 -5.52
C MET A 133 12.04 11.92 -6.76
N ILE A 134 11.18 12.07 -7.75
CA ILE A 134 11.41 12.90 -8.92
C ILE A 134 11.72 14.35 -8.50
N CYS A 135 10.93 14.89 -7.57
CA CYS A 135 11.14 16.26 -7.08
C CYS A 135 12.45 16.44 -6.29
N ILE A 136 12.85 15.42 -5.50
CA ILE A 136 14.06 15.49 -4.65
C ILE A 136 15.34 15.28 -5.48
N CYS A 137 15.30 14.38 -6.46
CA CYS A 137 16.48 13.86 -7.16
C CYS A 137 16.77 14.57 -8.50
N ASP A 138 16.09 15.66 -8.80
CA ASP A 138 16.27 16.43 -10.06
C ASP A 138 16.37 15.54 -11.32
N ASN A 139 15.38 14.64 -11.47
CA ASN A 139 15.26 13.68 -12.58
C ASN A 139 16.35 12.58 -12.66
N ASN A 140 17.06 12.31 -11.58
CA ASN A 140 18.00 11.18 -11.51
C ASN A 140 17.81 10.41 -10.19
N ILE A 141 16.95 9.38 -10.20
CA ILE A 141 16.56 8.64 -9.00
C ILE A 141 17.63 7.60 -8.65
N GLU A 142 18.39 7.86 -7.59
CA GLU A 142 19.46 7.00 -7.09
C GLU A 142 19.09 6.34 -5.76
N ILE A 143 19.61 5.13 -5.53
CA ILE A 143 19.29 4.31 -4.36
C ILE A 143 19.54 5.04 -3.03
N ASN A 144 20.63 5.79 -2.90
CA ASN A 144 20.96 6.48 -1.66
C ASN A 144 19.92 7.56 -1.30
N ALA A 145 19.41 8.29 -2.31
CA ALA A 145 18.36 9.28 -2.12
C ALA A 145 17.05 8.63 -1.69
N VAL A 146 16.69 7.51 -2.31
CA VAL A 146 15.49 6.73 -1.97
C VAL A 146 15.60 6.17 -0.54
N MET A 147 16.72 5.55 -0.18
CA MET A 147 16.94 5.01 1.17
C MET A 147 16.80 6.09 2.24
N THR A 148 17.43 7.25 2.02
CA THR A 148 17.38 8.39 2.94
C THR A 148 15.96 8.93 3.07
N SER A 149 15.30 9.19 1.93
CA SER A 149 13.95 9.79 1.91
C SER A 149 12.89 8.89 2.54
N LEU A 150 12.98 7.57 2.32
CA LEU A 150 12.05 6.60 2.88
C LEU A 150 12.40 6.17 4.32
N GLY A 151 13.52 6.66 4.86
CA GLY A 151 14.02 6.25 6.18
C GLY A 151 14.29 4.75 6.26
N ILE A 152 14.79 4.15 5.16
CA ILE A 152 15.15 2.74 5.11
C ILE A 152 16.55 2.56 5.65
N VAL A 153 16.69 1.71 6.64
CA VAL A 153 17.99 1.37 7.25
C VAL A 153 18.65 0.25 6.45
N ASP A 154 19.94 0.38 6.17
CA ASP A 154 20.72 -0.68 5.54
C ASP A 154 20.72 -1.95 6.40
N GLU A 155 20.48 -3.10 5.79
CA GLU A 155 20.48 -4.41 6.45
C GLU A 155 21.80 -4.69 7.19
N GLN A 156 22.92 -4.16 6.70
CA GLN A 156 24.23 -4.28 7.37
C GLN A 156 24.24 -3.65 8.77
N ASN A 157 23.52 -2.55 8.97
CA ASN A 157 23.39 -1.92 10.28
C ASN A 157 22.61 -2.80 11.25
N PHE A 158 21.54 -3.46 10.81
CA PHE A 158 20.82 -4.42 11.65
C PHE A 158 21.69 -5.63 12.01
N TYR A 159 22.44 -6.15 11.04
CA TYR A 159 23.38 -7.23 11.28
C TYR A 159 24.44 -6.84 12.34
N ASN A 160 25.06 -5.67 12.18
CA ASN A 160 26.07 -5.17 13.13
C ASN A 160 25.48 -5.00 14.55
N ILE A 161 24.25 -4.46 14.65
CA ILE A 161 23.55 -4.31 15.94
C ILE A 161 23.36 -5.68 16.60
N LEU A 162 22.86 -6.69 15.85
CA LEU A 162 22.63 -8.03 16.40
C LEU A 162 23.94 -8.71 16.83
N LEU A 163 25.03 -8.54 16.05
CA LEU A 163 26.36 -9.02 16.45
C LEU A 163 26.84 -8.41 17.77
N LEU A 164 26.65 -7.09 17.93
CA LEU A 164 27.05 -6.38 19.15
C LEU A 164 26.20 -6.80 20.35
N VAL A 165 24.91 -7.07 20.15
CA VAL A 165 24.04 -7.65 21.18
C VAL A 165 24.54 -9.03 21.59
N GLY A 166 24.89 -9.91 20.64
CA GLY A 166 25.45 -11.23 20.91
C GLY A 166 26.79 -11.16 21.70
N LYS A 167 27.64 -10.19 21.36
CA LYS A 167 28.93 -9.94 22.03
C LYS A 167 28.77 -9.13 23.32
N ARG A 168 27.56 -8.79 23.76
CA ARG A 168 27.26 -7.99 24.98
C ARG A 168 27.93 -6.60 24.99
N LYS A 169 28.16 -6.02 23.82
CA LYS A 169 28.76 -4.69 23.64
C LYS A 169 27.67 -3.62 23.48
N SER A 170 26.92 -3.36 24.56
CA SER A 170 25.77 -2.44 24.52
C SER A 170 26.14 -1.00 24.17
N GLY A 171 27.33 -0.51 24.60
CA GLY A 171 27.78 0.84 24.26
C GLY A 171 27.95 1.05 22.75
N ASP A 172 28.63 0.13 22.07
CA ASP A 172 28.86 0.19 20.63
C ASP A 172 27.52 0.06 19.84
N MET A 173 26.62 -0.80 20.31
CA MET A 173 25.28 -0.94 19.76
C MET A 173 24.49 0.38 19.82
N PHE A 174 24.52 1.07 20.97
CA PHE A 174 23.84 2.36 21.13
C PHE A 174 24.43 3.45 20.23
N ASN A 175 25.74 3.43 19.96
CA ASN A 175 26.35 4.37 19.02
C ASN A 175 25.78 4.19 17.61
N ILE A 176 25.74 2.96 17.07
CA ILE A 176 25.14 2.69 15.75
C ILE A 176 23.66 3.08 15.74
N PHE A 177 22.89 2.75 16.76
CA PHE A 177 21.49 3.14 16.86
C PHE A 177 21.30 4.66 16.81
N ASN A 178 22.10 5.40 17.59
CA ASN A 178 22.05 6.87 17.62
C ASN A 178 22.44 7.49 16.27
N GLU A 179 23.43 6.93 15.56
CA GLU A 179 23.80 7.37 14.22
C GLU A 179 22.62 7.21 13.24
N ILE A 180 21.94 6.05 13.26
CA ILE A 180 20.77 5.78 12.42
C ILE A 180 19.64 6.76 12.72
N ILE A 181 19.29 6.97 13.98
CA ILE A 181 18.24 7.92 14.36
C ILE A 181 18.61 9.37 14.01
N SER A 182 19.89 9.74 14.20
CA SER A 182 20.39 11.08 13.85
C SER A 182 20.39 11.35 12.35
N SER A 183 20.41 10.32 11.50
CA SER A 183 20.27 10.45 10.05
C SER A 183 18.82 10.70 9.57
N GLY A 184 17.85 10.82 10.51
CA GLY A 184 16.46 11.13 10.20
C GLY A 184 15.53 9.91 10.11
N VAL A 185 16.01 8.71 10.39
CA VAL A 185 15.18 7.51 10.44
C VAL A 185 14.27 7.55 11.65
N SER A 186 12.95 7.33 11.47
CA SER A 186 12.03 7.22 12.60
C SER A 186 12.24 5.92 13.38
N ILE A 187 11.94 5.94 14.67
CA ILE A 187 12.03 4.75 15.54
C ILE A 187 11.11 3.64 15.00
N ASP A 188 9.95 3.98 14.47
CA ASP A 188 9.00 3.01 13.91
C ASP A 188 9.59 2.31 12.69
N ASN A 189 10.19 3.05 11.75
CA ASN A 189 10.87 2.48 10.58
C ASN A 189 12.05 1.60 11.00
N PHE A 190 12.81 2.00 12.02
CA PHE A 190 13.90 1.19 12.57
C PHE A 190 13.39 -0.14 13.14
N ILE A 191 12.34 -0.12 13.96
CA ILE A 191 11.78 -1.33 14.59
C ILE A 191 11.18 -2.25 13.52
N GLU A 192 10.43 -1.71 12.55
CA GLU A 192 9.87 -2.48 11.43
C GLU A 192 10.97 -3.16 10.61
N GLY A 193 12.01 -2.40 10.25
CA GLY A 193 13.16 -2.92 9.51
C GLY A 193 13.91 -4.00 10.28
N LEU A 194 14.17 -3.80 11.56
CA LEU A 194 14.83 -4.78 12.42
C LEU A 194 13.99 -6.07 12.54
N ALA A 195 12.68 -5.95 12.75
CA ALA A 195 11.79 -7.10 12.84
C ALA A 195 11.76 -7.89 11.51
N LYS A 196 11.71 -7.20 10.37
CA LYS A 196 11.78 -7.81 9.03
C LYS A 196 13.12 -8.51 8.80
N PHE A 197 14.23 -7.88 9.18
CA PHE A 197 15.57 -8.46 9.10
C PHE A 197 15.68 -9.74 9.93
N ILE A 198 15.27 -9.71 11.21
CA ILE A 198 15.29 -10.89 12.11
C ILE A 198 14.43 -12.02 11.55
N ASN A 199 13.23 -11.72 11.07
CA ASN A 199 12.35 -12.73 10.47
C ASN A 199 13.00 -13.38 9.25
N THR A 200 13.57 -12.58 8.35
CA THR A 200 14.30 -13.08 7.16
C THR A 200 15.49 -13.94 7.58
N PHE A 201 16.24 -13.52 8.60
CA PHE A 201 17.37 -14.26 9.14
C PHE A 201 16.95 -15.63 9.72
N ILE A 202 15.87 -15.68 10.50
CA ILE A 202 15.33 -16.94 11.05
C ILE A 202 14.89 -17.86 9.91
N LEU A 203 14.16 -17.35 8.93
CA LEU A 203 13.70 -18.13 7.77
C LEU A 203 14.86 -18.64 6.93
N ALA A 204 15.90 -17.83 6.71
CA ALA A 204 17.09 -18.21 5.97
C ALA A 204 17.85 -19.37 6.64
N ASN A 205 17.86 -19.42 7.96
CA ASN A 205 18.52 -20.49 8.70
C ASN A 205 17.64 -21.74 8.90
N ALA A 206 16.33 -21.56 9.02
CA ALA A 206 15.38 -22.66 9.23
C ALA A 206 15.02 -23.40 7.95
N ILE A 207 14.98 -22.70 6.80
CA ILE A 207 14.48 -23.24 5.53
C ILE A 207 15.62 -23.27 4.50
N ASN A 208 15.93 -24.45 3.97
CA ASN A 208 16.93 -24.61 2.90
C ASN A 208 16.31 -24.22 1.54
N ASN A 209 15.98 -22.94 1.36
CA ASN A 209 15.33 -22.40 0.15
C ASN A 209 16.31 -21.49 -0.61
N LYS A 210 16.35 -21.65 -1.94
CA LYS A 210 17.18 -20.83 -2.84
C LYS A 210 16.97 -19.34 -2.67
N LYS A 211 15.74 -18.90 -2.32
CA LYS A 211 15.38 -17.50 -2.09
C LYS A 211 16.24 -16.82 -1.01
N TYR A 212 16.64 -17.55 0.02
CA TYR A 212 17.42 -17.02 1.15
C TYR A 212 18.92 -17.34 1.07
N LYS A 213 19.38 -17.97 -0.01
CA LYS A 213 20.79 -18.40 -0.14
C LYS A 213 21.76 -17.21 -0.10
N ASN A 214 21.44 -16.14 -0.82
CA ASN A 214 22.29 -14.94 -0.84
C ASN A 214 22.29 -14.26 0.53
N PHE A 215 21.13 -14.13 1.17
CA PHE A 215 21.03 -13.57 2.52
C PHE A 215 21.87 -14.37 3.54
N LYS A 216 21.78 -15.70 3.50
CA LYS A 216 22.56 -16.59 4.36
C LYS A 216 24.07 -16.47 4.13
N ASN A 217 24.49 -16.24 2.88
CA ASN A 217 25.92 -16.05 2.55
C ASN A 217 26.46 -14.70 3.04
N ASN A 218 25.62 -13.65 3.09
CA ASN A 218 26.01 -12.33 3.50
C ASN A 218 26.01 -12.15 5.02
N TYR A 219 25.12 -12.86 5.73
CA TYR A 219 24.89 -12.69 7.16
C TYR A 219 25.02 -14.03 7.91
N ASN A 220 26.21 -14.31 8.42
CA ASN A 220 26.52 -15.56 9.13
C ASN A 220 26.93 -15.28 10.58
N PHE A 221 26.19 -15.84 11.56
CA PHE A 221 26.45 -15.69 13.01
C PHE A 221 27.23 -16.89 13.59
N THR A 222 27.90 -17.70 12.75
CA THR A 222 28.59 -18.91 13.19
C THR A 222 29.97 -18.63 13.83
N GLU A 223 30.16 -17.52 14.57
CA GLU A 223 31.33 -17.33 15.46
C GLU A 223 30.94 -16.82 16.84
#